data_efbe586a8c9203d556ca403581e55dff
#
_entry.id   efbe586a8c9203d556ca403581e55dff
#
_cell.length_a   1.000
_cell.length_b   1.000
_cell.length_c   1.000
_cell.angle_alpha   90.00
_cell.angle_beta   90.00
_cell.angle_gamma   90.00
#
_symmetry.space_group_name_H-M   'P 1'
#
loop_
_entity.id
_entity.type
_entity.pdbx_description
1 polymer ?
#
loop_
_entity_poly.entity_id
_entity_poly.type
_entity_poly.pdbx_seq_one_letter_code
_entity_poly.pdbx_strand_id
1 'polypeptide(L)'
;MNLRIAFVTYELVHGGSLTFLINIGREFQRRKISHCIISLHPRHPLEKDFTAAGVETLRPASPPRSYEDGIAFGLEQLRAFSPTHIVGCLGPQSLEILRYAPNGISRLGIVQTDDLPVYRMLAGYAPFLDATVGVSQHSCDVLATYPQLKDKPIYYQPYGTPISEELTRPAPGQEQPIRITYVGRLVREQKRVHVFPPILQALVNSGRPFVWTIAGEGPQLAWLRKNLRTSLPQQQVSFTGQVPYNRISELMLNSDVLLLPSEYEGLPLVLLEAMAHGVVPVVSDLPSGMREVVNDETGILVKPEDVDGYAKAILQLDLKREDLAKKSLAARQAARNGFSCEAMADRWLKMFGELPSAPSQWPESQKVTYSMMMRRLGLPFLPAFRPVGKLINRVAGRKPF
;
A
#
# COMPACT_ATOMS: atom_id res chain seq x y z
N MET A 1 7.14 -8.15 -28.02
CA MET A 1 6.54 -9.22 -27.17
C MET A 1 5.11 -8.85 -26.82
N ASN A 2 4.18 -9.79 -26.92
CA ASN A 2 2.80 -9.53 -26.51
C ASN A 2 2.69 -9.80 -25.00
N LEU A 3 2.87 -8.75 -24.18
CA LEU A 3 2.81 -8.85 -22.72
C LEU A 3 1.37 -9.18 -22.28
N ARG A 4 1.22 -10.19 -21.45
CA ARG A 4 -0.02 -10.60 -20.79
C ARG A 4 0.27 -10.76 -19.29
N ILE A 5 -0.19 -9.84 -18.48
CA ILE A 5 0.24 -9.69 -17.09
C ILE A 5 -0.92 -10.04 -16.16
N ALA A 6 -0.70 -10.98 -15.24
CA ALA A 6 -1.67 -11.32 -14.20
C ALA A 6 -1.14 -10.91 -12.82
N PHE A 7 -1.90 -10.10 -12.10
CA PHE A 7 -1.69 -9.85 -10.68
C PHE A 7 -2.59 -10.78 -9.88
N VAL A 8 -2.00 -11.52 -8.95
CA VAL A 8 -2.75 -12.44 -8.08
C VAL A 8 -2.69 -11.92 -6.64
N THR A 9 -3.85 -11.84 -6.00
CA THR A 9 -3.97 -11.46 -4.59
C THR A 9 -4.91 -12.40 -3.86
N TYR A 10 -4.75 -12.54 -2.54
CA TYR A 10 -5.67 -13.36 -1.76
C TYR A 10 -7.07 -12.76 -1.75
N GLU A 11 -7.19 -11.51 -1.34
CA GLU A 11 -8.47 -10.78 -1.35
C GLU A 11 -8.24 -9.31 -1.68
N LEU A 12 -9.29 -8.66 -2.15
CA LEU A 12 -9.31 -7.24 -2.44
C LEU A 12 -9.86 -6.51 -1.21
N VAL A 13 -8.96 -6.06 -0.33
CA VAL A 13 -9.30 -5.33 0.90
C VAL A 13 -8.81 -3.89 0.82
N HIS A 14 -9.51 -2.99 1.48
CA HIS A 14 -9.12 -1.58 1.51
C HIS A 14 -7.68 -1.39 2.01
N GLY A 15 -6.91 -0.61 1.28
CA GLY A 15 -5.53 -0.27 1.60
C GLY A 15 -4.69 0.07 0.37
N GLY A 16 -3.46 0.51 0.60
CA GLY A 16 -2.55 0.94 -0.45
C GLY A 16 -2.30 -0.09 -1.56
N SER A 17 -2.26 -1.38 -1.20
CA SER A 17 -2.08 -2.45 -2.20
C SER A 17 -3.20 -2.52 -3.22
N LEU A 18 -4.44 -2.22 -2.81
CA LEU A 18 -5.59 -2.20 -3.71
C LEU A 18 -5.57 -0.95 -4.60
N THR A 19 -5.23 0.19 -4.01
CA THR A 19 -5.02 1.43 -4.77
C THR A 19 -3.92 1.27 -5.82
N PHE A 20 -2.83 0.56 -5.48
CA PHE A 20 -1.78 0.21 -6.46
C PHE A 20 -2.35 -0.57 -7.64
N LEU A 21 -3.17 -1.61 -7.39
CA LEU A 21 -3.77 -2.42 -8.45
C LEU A 21 -4.72 -1.61 -9.35
N ILE A 22 -5.48 -0.67 -8.79
CA ILE A 22 -6.30 0.26 -9.59
C ILE A 22 -5.40 1.14 -10.46
N ASN A 23 -4.37 1.75 -9.87
CA ASN A 23 -3.50 2.70 -10.56
C ASN A 23 -2.72 2.05 -11.71
N ILE A 24 -2.10 0.88 -11.47
CA ILE A 24 -1.34 0.16 -12.49
C ILE A 24 -2.28 -0.42 -13.58
N GLY A 25 -3.42 -0.97 -13.18
CA GLY A 25 -4.41 -1.52 -14.11
C GLY A 25 -4.99 -0.45 -15.03
N ARG A 26 -5.32 0.74 -14.50
CA ARG A 26 -5.75 1.90 -15.30
C ARG A 26 -4.71 2.29 -16.36
N GLU A 27 -3.43 2.36 -15.97
CA GLU A 27 -2.36 2.68 -16.91
C GLU A 27 -2.17 1.60 -17.96
N PHE A 28 -2.26 0.34 -17.59
CA PHE A 28 -2.18 -0.76 -18.56
C PHE A 28 -3.37 -0.75 -19.52
N GLN A 29 -4.58 -0.46 -19.02
CA GLN A 29 -5.76 -0.29 -19.86
C GLN A 29 -5.58 0.85 -20.87
N ARG A 30 -5.12 2.01 -20.42
CA ARG A 30 -4.85 3.18 -21.26
C ARG A 30 -3.81 2.88 -22.37
N ARG A 31 -2.81 2.06 -22.04
CA ARG A 31 -1.73 1.63 -22.96
C ARG A 31 -2.06 0.38 -23.76
N LYS A 32 -3.28 -0.16 -23.63
CA LYS A 32 -3.72 -1.39 -24.30
C LYS A 32 -2.84 -2.61 -23.98
N ILE A 33 -2.27 -2.67 -22.79
CA ILE A 33 -1.52 -3.82 -22.27
C ILE A 33 -2.51 -4.84 -21.73
N SER A 34 -2.43 -6.08 -22.24
CA SER A 34 -3.28 -7.17 -21.76
C SER A 34 -2.95 -7.51 -20.31
N HIS A 35 -3.90 -7.35 -19.42
CA HIS A 35 -3.72 -7.61 -17.99
C HIS A 35 -5.01 -8.05 -17.33
N CYS A 36 -4.90 -8.75 -16.19
CA CYS A 36 -6.02 -9.06 -15.32
C CYS A 36 -5.58 -9.07 -13.87
N ILE A 37 -6.54 -8.91 -12.96
CA ILE A 37 -6.34 -9.03 -11.53
C ILE A 37 -7.19 -10.20 -11.03
N ILE A 38 -6.53 -11.20 -10.44
CA ILE A 38 -7.17 -12.40 -9.92
C ILE A 38 -7.18 -12.31 -8.40
N SER A 39 -8.37 -12.26 -7.82
CA SER A 39 -8.59 -12.41 -6.38
C SER A 39 -8.98 -13.84 -6.07
N LEU A 40 -8.33 -14.46 -5.08
CA LEU A 40 -8.65 -15.82 -4.64
C LEU A 40 -9.84 -15.87 -3.65
N HIS A 41 -10.43 -14.71 -3.36
CA HIS A 41 -11.57 -14.54 -2.46
C HIS A 41 -12.60 -13.59 -3.07
N PRO A 42 -13.94 -13.79 -2.85
CA PRO A 42 -14.99 -13.00 -3.50
C PRO A 42 -15.11 -11.55 -3.00
N ARG A 43 -14.52 -11.22 -1.84
CA ARG A 43 -14.63 -9.89 -1.24
C ARG A 43 -13.98 -8.83 -2.12
N HIS A 44 -14.76 -7.81 -2.49
CA HIS A 44 -14.30 -6.75 -3.37
C HIS A 44 -14.96 -5.39 -3.01
N PRO A 45 -14.50 -4.72 -1.96
CA PRO A 45 -15.12 -3.48 -1.48
C PRO A 45 -14.96 -2.29 -2.44
N LEU A 46 -14.00 -2.34 -3.37
CA LEU A 46 -13.75 -1.30 -4.38
C LEU A 46 -14.15 -1.72 -5.80
N GLU A 47 -15.12 -2.63 -5.95
CA GLU A 47 -15.57 -3.12 -7.26
C GLU A 47 -15.95 -1.98 -8.21
N LYS A 48 -16.68 -0.98 -7.70
CA LYS A 48 -17.07 0.19 -8.49
C LYS A 48 -15.87 1.00 -8.99
N ASP A 49 -14.83 1.13 -8.17
CA ASP A 49 -13.62 1.88 -8.53
C ASP A 49 -12.81 1.15 -9.61
N PHE A 50 -12.70 -0.18 -9.50
CA PHE A 50 -12.07 -1.02 -10.54
C PHE A 50 -12.84 -0.96 -11.85
N THR A 51 -14.16 -1.09 -11.80
CA THR A 51 -15.04 -0.99 -12.98
C THR A 51 -14.92 0.39 -13.64
N ALA A 52 -14.95 1.47 -12.85
CA ALA A 52 -14.78 2.83 -13.36
C ALA A 52 -13.38 3.07 -13.96
N ALA A 53 -12.37 2.36 -13.49
CA ALA A 53 -11.01 2.38 -14.05
C ALA A 53 -10.86 1.51 -15.31
N GLY A 54 -11.88 0.73 -15.69
CA GLY A 54 -11.82 -0.24 -16.78
C GLY A 54 -10.91 -1.44 -16.48
N VAL A 55 -10.67 -1.74 -15.21
CA VAL A 55 -9.76 -2.81 -14.76
C VAL A 55 -10.57 -4.06 -14.48
N GLU A 56 -10.29 -5.12 -15.23
CA GLU A 56 -10.94 -6.42 -15.05
C GLU A 56 -10.44 -7.11 -13.77
N THR A 57 -11.39 -7.65 -12.99
CA THR A 57 -11.11 -8.44 -11.79
C THR A 57 -11.81 -9.79 -11.87
N LEU A 58 -11.03 -10.86 -11.76
CA LEU A 58 -11.52 -12.23 -11.76
C LEU A 58 -11.55 -12.74 -10.31
N ARG A 59 -12.72 -13.19 -9.84
CA ARG A 59 -12.93 -13.64 -8.46
C ARG A 59 -13.97 -14.74 -8.37
N PRO A 60 -13.91 -15.62 -7.36
CA PRO A 60 -14.93 -16.64 -7.16
C PRO A 60 -16.26 -15.98 -6.76
N ALA A 61 -17.38 -16.57 -7.15
CA ALA A 61 -18.71 -16.07 -6.79
C ALA A 61 -19.03 -16.20 -5.29
N SER A 62 -18.40 -17.18 -4.63
CA SER A 62 -18.55 -17.46 -3.19
C SER A 62 -17.21 -17.81 -2.56
N PRO A 63 -17.07 -17.67 -1.21
CA PRO A 63 -15.83 -18.04 -0.53
C PRO A 63 -15.43 -19.49 -0.80
N PRO A 64 -14.17 -19.75 -1.17
CA PRO A 64 -13.64 -21.09 -1.34
C PRO A 64 -13.83 -21.93 -0.06
N ARG A 65 -14.12 -23.20 -0.21
CA ARG A 65 -14.31 -24.12 0.93
C ARG A 65 -13.01 -24.42 1.66
N SER A 66 -11.90 -24.35 0.94
CA SER A 66 -10.56 -24.60 1.46
C SER A 66 -9.55 -23.62 0.86
N TYR A 67 -8.35 -23.62 1.43
CA TYR A 67 -7.20 -22.89 0.89
C TYR A 67 -6.87 -23.33 -0.53
N GLU A 68 -6.91 -24.63 -0.78
CA GLU A 68 -6.60 -25.26 -2.05
C GLU A 68 -7.65 -24.97 -3.12
N ASP A 69 -8.92 -24.85 -2.75
CA ASP A 69 -9.99 -24.47 -3.69
C ASP A 69 -9.79 -23.05 -4.21
N GLY A 70 -9.32 -22.12 -3.36
CA GLY A 70 -8.96 -20.77 -3.78
C GLY A 70 -7.80 -20.77 -4.80
N ILE A 71 -6.77 -21.58 -4.55
CA ILE A 71 -5.66 -21.73 -5.50
C ILE A 71 -6.13 -22.39 -6.79
N ALA A 72 -6.95 -23.44 -6.72
CA ALA A 72 -7.51 -24.10 -7.90
C ALA A 72 -8.31 -23.15 -8.79
N PHE A 73 -9.17 -22.31 -8.18
CA PHE A 73 -9.85 -21.23 -8.89
C PHE A 73 -8.88 -20.31 -9.61
N GLY A 74 -7.87 -19.79 -8.88
CA GLY A 74 -6.87 -18.90 -9.47
C GLY A 74 -6.11 -19.53 -10.64
N LEU A 75 -5.75 -20.82 -10.53
CA LEU A 75 -5.10 -21.57 -11.61
C LEU A 75 -6.00 -21.72 -12.85
N GLU A 76 -7.29 -21.93 -12.65
CA GLU A 76 -8.28 -21.95 -13.76
C GLU A 76 -8.29 -20.60 -14.49
N GLN A 77 -8.35 -19.48 -13.75
CA GLN A 77 -8.33 -18.14 -14.35
C GLN A 77 -6.99 -17.86 -15.07
N LEU A 78 -5.86 -18.21 -14.46
CA LEU A 78 -4.54 -18.06 -15.08
C LEU A 78 -4.43 -18.88 -16.37
N ARG A 79 -4.95 -20.10 -16.40
CA ARG A 79 -5.00 -20.94 -17.61
C ARG A 79 -5.80 -20.28 -18.72
N ALA A 80 -7.00 -19.80 -18.41
CA ALA A 80 -7.87 -19.09 -19.37
C ALA A 80 -7.23 -17.80 -19.90
N PHE A 81 -6.60 -17.03 -19.02
CA PHE A 81 -5.93 -15.78 -19.39
C PHE A 81 -4.60 -16.02 -20.11
N SER A 82 -3.90 -17.14 -19.90
CA SER A 82 -2.58 -17.47 -20.47
C SER A 82 -1.56 -16.33 -20.33
N PRO A 83 -1.15 -15.94 -19.10
CA PRO A 83 -0.22 -14.85 -18.87
C PRO A 83 1.20 -15.19 -19.34
N THR A 84 1.97 -14.16 -19.66
CA THR A 84 3.43 -14.21 -19.81
C THR A 84 4.14 -13.95 -18.48
N HIS A 85 3.50 -13.16 -17.61
CA HIS A 85 4.03 -12.78 -16.29
C HIS A 85 2.94 -12.89 -15.23
N ILE A 86 3.30 -13.41 -14.06
CA ILE A 86 2.42 -13.49 -12.90
C ILE A 86 3.09 -12.80 -11.72
N VAL A 87 2.38 -11.86 -11.10
CA VAL A 87 2.84 -11.15 -9.92
C VAL A 87 1.99 -11.58 -8.73
N GLY A 88 2.59 -12.30 -7.78
CA GLY A 88 2.00 -12.64 -6.49
C GLY A 88 2.07 -11.42 -5.56
N CYS A 89 0.90 -10.84 -5.23
CA CYS A 89 0.80 -9.66 -4.39
C CYS A 89 0.64 -10.04 -2.91
N LEU A 90 -0.49 -9.70 -2.31
CA LEU A 90 -0.72 -9.93 -0.88
C LEU A 90 -1.15 -11.37 -0.55
N GLY A 91 -0.60 -11.87 0.55
CA GLY A 91 -0.99 -13.12 1.17
C GLY A 91 -0.23 -14.35 0.63
N PRO A 92 -0.13 -15.39 1.44
CA PRO A 92 0.64 -16.58 1.08
C PRO A 92 0.06 -17.36 -0.11
N GLN A 93 -1.27 -17.28 -0.34
CA GLN A 93 -1.91 -17.94 -1.47
C GLN A 93 -1.46 -17.38 -2.81
N SER A 94 -1.23 -16.06 -2.87
CA SER A 94 -0.77 -15.39 -4.09
C SER A 94 0.66 -15.79 -4.47
N LEU A 95 1.47 -16.23 -3.51
CA LEU A 95 2.81 -16.81 -3.75
C LEU A 95 2.73 -18.32 -4.00
N GLU A 96 1.84 -19.03 -3.30
CA GLU A 96 1.66 -20.47 -3.48
C GLU A 96 1.24 -20.82 -4.91
N ILE A 97 0.39 -19.99 -5.54
CA ILE A 97 -0.09 -20.22 -6.90
C ILE A 97 1.06 -20.23 -7.93
N LEU A 98 2.13 -19.44 -7.68
CA LEU A 98 3.30 -19.34 -8.56
C LEU A 98 4.04 -20.66 -8.70
N ARG A 99 3.95 -21.53 -7.70
CA ARG A 99 4.52 -22.87 -7.71
C ARG A 99 3.96 -23.76 -8.82
N TYR A 100 2.75 -23.48 -9.26
CA TYR A 100 2.01 -24.25 -10.26
C TYR A 100 2.11 -23.66 -11.67
N ALA A 101 2.68 -22.47 -11.82
CA ALA A 101 2.86 -21.88 -13.14
C ALA A 101 3.87 -22.68 -13.96
N PRO A 102 3.57 -22.96 -15.24
CA PRO A 102 4.47 -23.70 -16.12
C PRO A 102 5.76 -22.92 -16.39
N ASN A 103 6.80 -23.65 -16.78
CA ASN A 103 8.06 -23.05 -17.21
C ASN A 103 7.82 -22.12 -18.41
N GLY A 104 8.57 -21.01 -18.46
CA GLY A 104 8.42 -19.98 -19.50
C GLY A 104 7.52 -18.81 -19.10
N ILE A 105 6.72 -18.95 -18.04
CA ILE A 105 6.00 -17.81 -17.43
C ILE A 105 6.89 -17.20 -16.35
N SER A 106 7.15 -15.90 -16.43
CA SER A 106 7.89 -15.20 -15.38
C SER A 106 7.05 -15.02 -14.12
N ARG A 107 7.57 -15.44 -12.97
CA ARG A 107 6.90 -15.49 -11.67
C ARG A 107 7.57 -14.51 -10.71
N LEU A 108 6.81 -13.54 -10.26
CA LEU A 108 7.30 -12.47 -9.40
C LEU A 108 6.56 -12.45 -8.06
N GLY A 109 7.30 -12.15 -7.00
CA GLY A 109 6.72 -11.84 -5.69
C GLY A 109 7.02 -10.41 -5.30
N ILE A 110 6.03 -9.67 -4.78
CA ILE A 110 6.18 -8.28 -4.36
C ILE A 110 6.10 -8.13 -2.84
N VAL A 111 7.02 -7.37 -2.26
CA VAL A 111 6.95 -6.88 -0.87
C VAL A 111 6.37 -5.48 -0.87
N GLN A 112 5.21 -5.33 -0.22
CA GLN A 112 4.41 -4.09 -0.18
C GLN A 112 4.40 -3.41 1.20
N THR A 113 5.04 -4.00 2.18
CA THR A 113 5.14 -3.48 3.56
C THR A 113 6.47 -3.90 4.16
N ASP A 114 7.06 -3.06 4.97
CA ASP A 114 8.30 -3.36 5.69
C ASP A 114 7.96 -4.14 6.97
N ASP A 115 7.60 -5.41 6.80
CA ASP A 115 7.28 -6.32 7.89
C ASP A 115 8.06 -7.64 7.72
N LEU A 116 8.88 -7.97 8.71
CA LEU A 116 9.79 -9.13 8.69
C LEU A 116 9.12 -10.46 8.32
N PRO A 117 7.90 -10.80 8.79
CA PRO A 117 7.17 -11.97 8.32
C PRO A 117 6.92 -12.01 6.82
N VAL A 118 6.70 -10.86 6.18
CA VAL A 118 6.45 -10.78 4.73
C VAL A 118 7.72 -11.12 3.94
N TYR A 119 8.86 -10.59 4.35
CA TYR A 119 10.15 -10.92 3.74
C TYR A 119 10.49 -12.41 3.88
N ARG A 120 10.32 -12.97 5.09
CA ARG A 120 10.56 -14.42 5.35
C ARG A 120 9.64 -15.31 4.53
N MET A 121 8.38 -14.90 4.38
CA MET A 121 7.41 -15.60 3.55
C MET A 121 7.88 -15.61 2.10
N LEU A 122 8.23 -14.46 1.53
CA LEU A 122 8.69 -14.35 0.15
C LEU A 122 9.97 -15.17 -0.08
N ALA A 123 10.96 -15.06 0.81
CA ALA A 123 12.18 -15.84 0.75
C ALA A 123 11.91 -17.37 0.80
N GLY A 124 10.87 -17.78 1.51
CA GLY A 124 10.41 -19.17 1.53
C GLY A 124 9.92 -19.68 0.18
N TYR A 125 9.41 -18.82 -0.68
CA TYR A 125 8.96 -19.15 -2.04
C TYR A 125 10.02 -18.93 -3.12
N ALA A 126 11.24 -18.51 -2.77
CA ALA A 126 12.33 -18.26 -3.71
C ALA A 126 12.51 -19.33 -4.80
N PRO A 127 12.38 -20.66 -4.54
CA PRO A 127 12.50 -21.69 -5.59
C PRO A 127 11.48 -21.58 -6.72
N PHE A 128 10.37 -20.86 -6.49
CA PHE A 128 9.27 -20.69 -7.43
C PHE A 128 9.18 -19.28 -7.99
N LEU A 129 10.14 -18.42 -7.70
CA LEU A 129 10.22 -17.06 -8.18
C LEU A 129 11.34 -16.91 -9.20
N ASP A 130 11.08 -16.15 -10.25
CA ASP A 130 12.09 -15.74 -11.23
C ASP A 130 12.68 -14.37 -10.88
N ALA A 131 11.90 -13.54 -10.18
CA ALA A 131 12.33 -12.24 -9.66
C ALA A 131 11.53 -11.84 -8.40
N THR A 132 12.05 -10.86 -7.68
CA THR A 132 11.35 -10.22 -6.55
C THR A 132 11.26 -8.72 -6.74
N VAL A 133 10.26 -8.11 -6.12
CA VAL A 133 9.96 -6.70 -6.24
C VAL A 133 9.85 -6.06 -4.87
N GLY A 134 10.60 -4.98 -4.64
CA GLY A 134 10.46 -4.09 -3.49
C GLY A 134 9.81 -2.78 -3.89
N VAL A 135 8.92 -2.25 -3.05
CA VAL A 135 8.25 -0.95 -3.29
C VAL A 135 9.07 0.24 -2.79
N SER A 136 10.20 -0.02 -2.13
CA SER A 136 11.18 0.95 -1.68
C SER A 136 12.60 0.39 -1.88
N GLN A 137 13.60 1.25 -1.98
CA GLN A 137 15.00 0.80 -2.04
C GLN A 137 15.35 0.02 -0.77
N HIS A 138 14.89 0.50 0.39
CA HIS A 138 15.06 -0.23 1.64
C HIS A 138 14.51 -1.66 1.56
N SER A 139 13.32 -1.86 1.00
CA SER A 139 12.76 -3.21 0.84
C SER A 139 13.59 -4.08 -0.12
N CYS A 140 14.18 -3.50 -1.15
CA CYS A 140 15.12 -4.21 -2.03
C CYS A 140 16.40 -4.61 -1.28
N ASP A 141 16.96 -3.71 -0.49
CA ASP A 141 18.17 -3.94 0.31
C ASP A 141 17.92 -5.05 1.34
N VAL A 142 16.77 -5.05 2.01
CA VAL A 142 16.37 -6.13 2.94
C VAL A 142 16.20 -7.45 2.19
N LEU A 143 15.55 -7.48 1.02
CA LEU A 143 15.41 -8.70 0.20
C LEU A 143 16.79 -9.26 -0.18
N ALA A 144 17.76 -8.41 -0.52
CA ALA A 144 19.11 -8.83 -0.89
C ALA A 144 19.88 -9.52 0.27
N THR A 145 19.47 -9.32 1.51
CA THR A 145 20.07 -10.01 2.67
C THR A 145 19.67 -11.48 2.80
N TYR A 146 18.62 -11.92 2.10
CA TYR A 146 18.14 -13.29 2.19
C TYR A 146 18.92 -14.23 1.26
N PRO A 147 19.68 -15.22 1.80
CA PRO A 147 20.48 -16.12 0.97
C PRO A 147 19.68 -16.87 -0.10
N GLN A 148 18.38 -17.12 0.16
CA GLN A 148 17.49 -17.80 -0.79
C GLN A 148 17.21 -16.97 -2.05
N LEU A 149 17.41 -15.64 -2.00
CA LEU A 149 17.13 -14.69 -3.08
C LEU A 149 18.40 -14.16 -3.75
N LYS A 150 19.61 -14.57 -3.32
CA LYS A 150 20.91 -14.04 -3.80
C LYS A 150 21.11 -14.11 -5.31
N ASP A 151 20.54 -15.14 -5.96
CA ASP A 151 20.68 -15.38 -7.40
C ASP A 151 19.42 -14.94 -8.18
N LYS A 152 18.53 -14.17 -7.55
CA LYS A 152 17.30 -13.68 -8.15
C LYS A 152 17.40 -12.18 -8.38
N PRO A 153 16.98 -11.67 -9.55
CA PRO A 153 16.83 -10.23 -9.74
C PRO A 153 15.88 -9.63 -8.70
N ILE A 154 16.28 -8.50 -8.14
CA ILE A 154 15.45 -7.70 -7.21
C ILE A 154 15.19 -6.37 -7.88
N TYR A 155 13.92 -6.07 -8.14
CA TYR A 155 13.53 -4.85 -8.83
C TYR A 155 12.92 -3.84 -7.86
N TYR A 156 13.37 -2.60 -7.94
CA TYR A 156 12.76 -1.47 -7.28
C TYR A 156 11.58 -0.94 -8.11
N GLN A 157 10.36 -1.08 -7.58
CA GLN A 157 9.13 -0.69 -8.25
C GLN A 157 8.25 0.14 -7.30
N PRO A 158 8.61 1.41 -7.06
CA PRO A 158 7.80 2.28 -6.22
C PRO A 158 6.43 2.50 -6.82
N TYR A 159 5.47 2.76 -5.96
CA TYR A 159 4.11 3.06 -6.37
C TYR A 159 4.00 4.36 -7.17
N GLY A 160 2.88 4.49 -7.88
CA GLY A 160 2.48 5.71 -8.55
C GLY A 160 1.10 6.17 -8.08
N THR A 161 0.88 7.47 -8.13
CA THR A 161 -0.37 8.14 -7.85
C THR A 161 -0.81 8.98 -9.05
N PRO A 162 -2.12 9.17 -9.27
CA PRO A 162 -2.60 10.09 -10.29
C PRO A 162 -2.12 11.52 -10.02
N ILE A 163 -1.61 12.19 -11.04
CA ILE A 163 -1.20 13.60 -10.98
C ILE A 163 -2.18 14.40 -11.82
N SER A 164 -2.91 15.33 -11.20
CA SER A 164 -3.77 16.26 -11.93
C SER A 164 -3.03 17.57 -12.20
N GLU A 165 -3.11 18.04 -13.44
CA GLU A 165 -2.53 19.35 -13.83
C GLU A 165 -3.42 20.52 -13.38
N GLU A 166 -4.73 20.30 -13.34
CA GLU A 166 -5.73 21.34 -13.08
C GLU A 166 -5.94 21.67 -11.59
N LEU A 167 -5.46 20.80 -10.69
CA LEU A 167 -5.68 20.95 -9.26
C LEU A 167 -4.62 21.86 -8.64
N THR A 168 -4.92 23.15 -8.57
CA THR A 168 -4.13 24.09 -7.76
C THR A 168 -4.82 24.31 -6.43
N ARG A 169 -4.12 23.98 -5.36
CA ARG A 169 -4.54 24.28 -4.01
C ARG A 169 -4.06 25.71 -3.67
N PRO A 170 -4.95 26.62 -3.23
CA PRO A 170 -4.51 27.91 -2.72
C PRO A 170 -3.72 27.70 -1.41
N ALA A 171 -2.59 28.38 -1.27
CA ALA A 171 -1.89 28.41 0.00
C ALA A 171 -2.81 29.00 1.08
N PRO A 172 -2.90 28.36 2.27
CA PRO A 172 -3.73 28.91 3.34
C PRO A 172 -3.16 30.24 3.81
N GLY A 173 -4.06 31.23 3.99
CA GLY A 173 -3.70 32.52 4.59
C GLY A 173 -3.22 32.35 6.03
N GLN A 174 -2.46 33.34 6.55
CA GLN A 174 -1.86 33.26 7.90
C GLN A 174 -2.91 33.13 9.02
N GLU A 175 -4.08 33.69 8.84
CA GLU A 175 -5.18 33.70 9.83
C GLU A 175 -6.09 32.46 9.70
N GLN A 176 -5.92 31.65 8.66
CA GLN A 176 -6.75 30.46 8.48
C GLN A 176 -6.23 29.29 9.33
N PRO A 177 -7.13 28.45 9.90
CA PRO A 177 -6.73 27.23 10.59
C PRO A 177 -5.87 26.34 9.72
N ILE A 178 -4.77 25.78 10.28
CA ILE A 178 -4.01 24.75 9.58
C ILE A 178 -4.85 23.47 9.49
N ARG A 179 -4.91 22.88 8.30
CA ARG A 179 -5.72 21.70 8.01
C ARG A 179 -4.85 20.47 8.02
N ILE A 180 -4.98 19.68 9.07
CA ILE A 180 -4.23 18.44 9.28
C ILE A 180 -5.10 17.27 8.82
N THR A 181 -4.53 16.32 8.11
CA THR A 181 -5.24 15.10 7.73
C THR A 181 -4.43 13.86 8.09
N TYR A 182 -5.16 12.81 8.45
CA TYR A 182 -4.66 11.46 8.55
C TYR A 182 -5.56 10.56 7.72
N VAL A 183 -4.97 9.68 6.92
CA VAL A 183 -5.73 8.67 6.15
C VAL A 183 -5.09 7.30 6.36
N GLY A 184 -5.86 6.37 6.88
CA GLY A 184 -5.37 5.01 7.09
C GLY A 184 -6.15 4.20 8.10
N ARG A 185 -5.77 2.95 8.27
CA ARG A 185 -6.36 2.07 9.28
C ARG A 185 -6.11 2.62 10.68
N LEU A 186 -7.13 2.60 11.53
CA LEU A 186 -7.01 3.06 12.91
C LEU A 186 -6.55 1.91 13.80
N VAL A 187 -5.25 1.59 13.71
CA VAL A 187 -4.59 0.50 14.45
C VAL A 187 -3.39 1.03 15.24
N ARG A 188 -3.11 0.38 16.36
CA ARG A 188 -2.05 0.80 17.29
C ARG A 188 -0.66 0.41 16.81
N GLU A 189 -0.51 -0.83 16.36
CA GLU A 189 0.78 -1.47 16.11
C GLU A 189 1.51 -0.83 14.93
N GLN A 190 0.86 -0.71 13.79
CA GLN A 190 1.47 -0.17 12.57
C GLN A 190 1.33 1.35 12.48
N LYS A 191 0.08 1.86 12.64
CA LYS A 191 -0.22 3.28 12.38
C LYS A 191 -0.07 4.17 13.61
N ARG A 192 0.22 3.56 14.78
CA ARG A 192 0.49 4.24 16.04
C ARG A 192 -0.52 5.33 16.41
N VAL A 193 -1.81 5.12 16.07
CA VAL A 193 -2.85 6.13 16.34
C VAL A 193 -3.01 6.47 17.83
N HIS A 194 -2.41 5.68 18.71
CA HIS A 194 -2.37 5.97 20.14
C HIS A 194 -1.51 7.19 20.51
N VAL A 195 -0.67 7.70 19.59
CA VAL A 195 0.10 8.95 19.79
C VAL A 195 -0.70 10.20 19.42
N PHE A 196 -1.90 10.06 18.85
CA PHE A 196 -2.72 11.21 18.46
C PHE A 196 -3.16 12.08 19.66
N PRO A 197 -3.59 11.53 20.83
CA PRO A 197 -3.96 12.38 21.96
C PRO A 197 -2.84 13.29 22.47
N PRO A 198 -1.61 12.85 22.72
CA PRO A 198 -0.54 13.76 23.11
C PRO A 198 -0.20 14.79 22.01
N ILE A 199 -0.23 14.42 20.72
CA ILE A 199 -0.06 15.40 19.62
C ILE A 199 -1.19 16.44 19.68
N LEU A 200 -2.45 16.00 19.81
CA LEU A 200 -3.59 16.91 19.96
C LEU A 200 -3.42 17.86 21.14
N GLN A 201 -3.01 17.33 22.29
CA GLN A 201 -2.84 18.16 23.51
C GLN A 201 -1.78 19.27 23.29
N ALA A 202 -0.68 18.96 22.60
CA ALA A 202 0.34 19.95 22.27
C ALA A 202 -0.19 21.02 21.29
N LEU A 203 -0.98 20.62 20.29
CA LEU A 203 -1.64 21.55 19.36
C LEU A 203 -2.66 22.45 20.10
N VAL A 204 -3.48 21.88 20.99
CA VAL A 204 -4.43 22.65 21.82
C VAL A 204 -3.70 23.67 22.70
N ASN A 205 -2.64 23.26 23.37
CA ASN A 205 -1.86 24.13 24.26
C ASN A 205 -1.18 25.31 23.52
N SER A 206 -0.97 25.20 22.23
CA SER A 206 -0.43 26.30 21.42
C SER A 206 -1.39 27.48 21.25
N GLY A 207 -2.69 27.26 21.50
CA GLY A 207 -3.74 28.27 21.31
C GLY A 207 -4.06 28.56 19.83
N ARG A 208 -3.32 27.97 18.89
CA ARG A 208 -3.52 28.23 17.45
C ARG A 208 -4.73 27.50 16.88
N PRO A 209 -5.43 28.08 15.90
CA PRO A 209 -6.55 27.41 15.25
C PRO A 209 -6.08 26.26 14.34
N PHE A 210 -6.78 25.15 14.37
CA PHE A 210 -6.56 24.03 13.47
C PHE A 210 -7.85 23.24 13.18
N VAL A 211 -7.84 22.52 12.06
CA VAL A 211 -8.83 21.48 11.72
C VAL A 211 -8.07 20.18 11.49
N TRP A 212 -8.39 19.13 12.24
CA TRP A 212 -7.79 17.81 12.06
C TRP A 212 -8.82 16.81 11.58
N THR A 213 -8.69 16.34 10.35
CA THR A 213 -9.55 15.32 9.75
C THR A 213 -8.88 13.95 9.84
N ILE A 214 -9.56 13.00 10.47
CA ILE A 214 -9.10 11.62 10.63
C ILE A 214 -9.99 10.72 9.76
N ALA A 215 -9.43 10.25 8.64
CA ALA A 215 -10.08 9.39 7.66
C ALA A 215 -9.62 7.93 7.83
N GLY A 216 -10.56 7.05 8.05
CA GLY A 216 -10.31 5.61 8.18
C GLY A 216 -11.12 4.95 9.26
N GLU A 217 -10.99 3.63 9.30
CA GLU A 217 -11.65 2.76 10.26
C GLU A 217 -10.63 1.82 10.92
N GLY A 218 -11.04 1.23 12.03
CA GLY A 218 -10.23 0.26 12.75
C GLY A 218 -10.62 0.12 14.21
N PRO A 219 -10.01 -0.84 14.91
CA PRO A 219 -10.36 -1.16 16.30
C PRO A 219 -10.15 0.01 17.28
N GLN A 220 -9.33 1.00 16.91
CA GLN A 220 -9.05 2.15 17.77
C GLN A 220 -10.04 3.33 17.56
N LEU A 221 -11.00 3.26 16.65
CA LEU A 221 -11.91 4.38 16.34
C LEU A 221 -12.69 4.87 17.58
N ALA A 222 -13.29 3.95 18.33
CA ALA A 222 -14.07 4.30 19.53
C ALA A 222 -13.19 4.95 20.61
N TRP A 223 -11.98 4.42 20.80
CA TRP A 223 -11.00 4.97 21.73
C TRP A 223 -10.53 6.37 21.30
N LEU A 224 -10.22 6.56 20.02
CA LEU A 224 -9.83 7.87 19.48
C LEU A 224 -10.93 8.92 19.66
N ARG A 225 -12.19 8.60 19.33
CA ARG A 225 -13.33 9.52 19.50
C ARG A 225 -13.50 9.95 20.96
N LYS A 226 -13.15 9.09 21.93
CA LYS A 226 -13.19 9.43 23.35
C LYS A 226 -12.05 10.36 23.77
N ASN A 227 -10.84 10.16 23.20
CA ASN A 227 -9.61 10.82 23.64
C ASN A 227 -9.19 12.04 22.77
N LEU A 228 -9.83 12.24 21.62
CA LEU A 228 -9.57 13.39 20.73
C LEU A 228 -10.75 14.36 20.77
N ARG A 229 -10.85 15.10 21.87
CA ARG A 229 -11.87 16.13 22.07
C ARG A 229 -11.21 17.48 22.30
N THR A 230 -11.79 18.52 21.73
CA THR A 230 -11.37 19.93 21.92
C THR A 230 -12.53 20.72 22.51
N SER A 231 -12.24 21.73 23.30
CA SER A 231 -13.23 22.64 23.89
C SER A 231 -13.30 23.99 23.19
N LEU A 232 -12.34 24.29 22.33
CA LEU A 232 -12.25 25.58 21.63
C LEU A 232 -12.86 25.50 20.22
N PRO A 233 -13.77 26.41 19.83
CA PRO A 233 -14.43 26.38 18.52
C PRO A 233 -13.49 26.42 17.32
N GLN A 234 -12.34 27.09 17.47
CA GLN A 234 -11.31 27.20 16.42
C GLN A 234 -10.40 25.96 16.31
N GLN A 235 -10.55 24.98 17.18
CA GLN A 235 -9.77 23.75 17.21
C GLN A 235 -10.71 22.58 17.02
N GLN A 236 -10.72 21.99 15.84
CA GLN A 236 -11.69 20.97 15.46
C GLN A 236 -11.00 19.64 15.12
N VAL A 237 -11.60 18.54 15.60
CA VAL A 237 -11.23 17.17 15.21
C VAL A 237 -12.46 16.49 14.63
N SER A 238 -12.34 15.99 13.42
CA SER A 238 -13.41 15.28 12.72
C SER A 238 -13.01 13.88 12.31
N PHE A 239 -13.98 12.95 12.29
CA PHE A 239 -13.81 11.58 11.86
C PHE A 239 -14.74 11.30 10.69
N THR A 240 -14.18 11.05 9.52
CA THR A 240 -14.96 10.80 8.29
C THR A 240 -15.38 9.34 8.12
N GLY A 241 -14.76 8.43 8.91
CA GLY A 241 -14.81 7.00 8.58
C GLY A 241 -13.99 6.70 7.33
N GLN A 242 -14.33 5.63 6.63
CA GLN A 242 -13.65 5.27 5.40
C GLN A 242 -13.99 6.23 4.27
N VAL A 243 -12.96 6.79 3.63
CA VAL A 243 -13.11 7.65 2.45
C VAL A 243 -13.00 6.79 1.19
N PRO A 244 -13.97 6.85 0.27
CA PRO A 244 -13.88 6.19 -1.03
C PRO A 244 -12.67 6.64 -1.84
N TYR A 245 -12.11 5.74 -2.67
CA TYR A 245 -10.93 6.04 -3.48
C TYR A 245 -11.08 7.32 -4.32
N ASN A 246 -12.22 7.51 -4.96
CA ASN A 246 -12.52 8.67 -5.80
C ASN A 246 -12.71 10.00 -5.02
N ARG A 247 -12.78 9.95 -3.67
CA ARG A 247 -12.93 11.12 -2.80
C ARG A 247 -11.63 11.50 -2.09
N ILE A 248 -10.55 10.72 -2.26
CA ILE A 248 -9.24 11.02 -1.65
C ILE A 248 -8.69 12.35 -2.17
N SER A 249 -8.81 12.63 -3.46
CA SER A 249 -8.36 13.91 -4.04
C SER A 249 -9.06 15.11 -3.40
N GLU A 250 -10.38 15.03 -3.17
CA GLU A 250 -11.13 16.08 -2.50
C GLU A 250 -10.65 16.31 -1.06
N LEU A 251 -10.40 15.22 -0.33
CA LEU A 251 -9.85 15.32 1.02
C LEU A 251 -8.46 15.97 1.01
N MET A 252 -7.59 15.59 0.08
CA MET A 252 -6.23 16.17 -0.03
C MET A 252 -6.27 17.66 -0.41
N LEU A 253 -7.16 18.08 -1.30
CA LEU A 253 -7.34 19.50 -1.64
C LEU A 253 -7.76 20.36 -0.43
N ASN A 254 -8.44 19.76 0.54
CA ASN A 254 -8.85 20.40 1.78
C ASN A 254 -7.85 20.18 2.94
N SER A 255 -6.62 19.80 2.64
CA SER A 255 -5.59 19.51 3.64
C SER A 255 -4.31 20.31 3.40
N ASP A 256 -3.62 20.70 4.46
CA ASP A 256 -2.31 21.38 4.43
C ASP A 256 -1.19 20.43 4.80
N VAL A 257 -1.43 19.58 5.78
CA VAL A 257 -0.46 18.66 6.34
C VAL A 257 -1.03 17.26 6.38
N LEU A 258 -0.26 16.27 5.89
CA LEU A 258 -0.51 14.85 6.13
C LEU A 258 0.29 14.40 7.35
N LEU A 259 -0.38 13.85 8.36
CA LEU A 259 0.26 13.28 9.55
C LEU A 259 0.28 11.76 9.47
N LEU A 260 1.48 11.12 9.44
CA LEU A 260 1.65 9.67 9.46
C LEU A 260 2.72 9.24 10.48
N PRO A 261 2.39 9.06 11.76
CA PRO A 261 3.33 8.65 12.79
C PRO A 261 3.51 7.13 12.87
N SER A 262 3.60 6.48 11.72
CA SER A 262 3.64 5.01 11.60
C SER A 262 4.89 4.41 12.26
N GLU A 263 4.79 3.13 12.69
CA GLU A 263 5.90 2.34 13.21
C GLU A 263 6.70 1.66 12.09
N TYR A 264 6.03 1.23 11.04
CA TYR A 264 6.63 0.63 9.85
C TYR A 264 5.74 0.83 8.63
N GLU A 265 6.36 1.06 7.47
CA GLU A 265 5.73 1.22 6.15
C GLU A 265 6.67 0.68 5.07
N GLY A 266 6.12 0.28 3.92
CA GLY A 266 6.91 0.12 2.70
C GLY A 266 7.06 1.47 2.00
N LEU A 267 6.07 1.81 1.16
CA LEU A 267 5.86 3.15 0.60
C LEU A 267 4.37 3.46 0.71
N PRO A 268 3.94 4.31 1.66
CA PRO A 268 2.52 4.60 1.84
C PRO A 268 1.95 5.33 0.62
N LEU A 269 0.95 4.76 -0.06
CA LEU A 269 0.31 5.42 -1.21
C LEU A 269 -0.32 6.75 -0.83
N VAL A 270 -0.93 6.84 0.36
CA VAL A 270 -1.50 8.09 0.86
C VAL A 270 -0.46 9.22 0.98
N LEU A 271 0.81 8.89 1.21
CA LEU A 271 1.91 9.85 1.20
C LEU A 271 2.10 10.44 -0.22
N LEU A 272 2.12 9.59 -1.23
CA LEU A 272 2.24 10.02 -2.62
C LEU A 272 1.00 10.81 -3.07
N GLU A 273 -0.21 10.36 -2.67
CA GLU A 273 -1.48 11.06 -2.92
C GLU A 273 -1.47 12.46 -2.30
N ALA A 274 -1.01 12.60 -1.06
CA ALA A 274 -0.88 13.88 -0.39
C ALA A 274 0.12 14.80 -1.12
N MET A 275 1.31 14.31 -1.41
CA MET A 275 2.35 15.06 -2.12
C MET A 275 1.88 15.50 -3.51
N ALA A 276 1.18 14.64 -4.25
CA ALA A 276 0.60 14.96 -5.56
C ALA A 276 -0.37 16.15 -5.52
N HIS A 277 -1.02 16.38 -4.37
CA HIS A 277 -1.92 17.50 -4.12
C HIS A 277 -1.24 18.68 -3.39
N GLY A 278 0.09 18.63 -3.18
CA GLY A 278 0.83 19.66 -2.46
C GLY A 278 0.53 19.68 -0.96
N VAL A 279 0.02 18.60 -0.39
CA VAL A 279 -0.12 18.44 1.06
C VAL A 279 1.26 18.07 1.63
N VAL A 280 1.73 18.83 2.61
CA VAL A 280 3.08 18.66 3.17
C VAL A 280 3.08 17.50 4.17
N PRO A 281 3.90 16.46 3.97
CA PRO A 281 3.96 15.35 4.90
C PRO A 281 4.75 15.69 6.17
N VAL A 282 4.18 15.34 7.32
CA VAL A 282 4.84 15.23 8.63
C VAL A 282 4.73 13.76 9.03
N VAL A 283 5.81 13.01 8.86
CA VAL A 283 5.79 11.56 8.90
C VAL A 283 6.95 10.99 9.72
N SER A 284 6.81 9.73 10.16
CA SER A 284 7.88 9.03 10.86
C SER A 284 9.15 8.93 10.01
N ASP A 285 10.30 9.16 10.62
CA ASP A 285 11.62 8.94 10.04
C ASP A 285 11.97 7.45 10.08
N LEU A 286 11.46 6.69 9.11
CA LEU A 286 11.65 5.25 9.00
C LEU A 286 12.58 4.88 7.84
N PRO A 287 13.39 3.82 7.97
CA PRO A 287 14.16 3.25 6.86
C PRO A 287 13.20 2.56 5.87
N SER A 288 12.49 3.35 5.08
CA SER A 288 11.42 2.90 4.17
C SER A 288 11.30 3.87 3.00
N GLY A 289 10.38 3.63 2.10
CA GLY A 289 10.07 4.56 1.01
C GLY A 289 9.68 5.98 1.47
N MET A 290 9.39 6.19 2.77
CA MET A 290 9.15 7.54 3.29
C MET A 290 10.40 8.42 3.19
N ARG A 291 11.59 7.91 3.54
CA ARG A 291 12.87 8.64 3.36
C ARG A 291 13.25 8.87 1.90
N GLU A 292 12.70 8.10 0.99
CA GLU A 292 12.98 8.25 -0.45
C GLU A 292 12.21 9.42 -1.08
N VAL A 293 11.07 9.78 -0.48
CA VAL A 293 10.18 10.81 -1.04
C VAL A 293 10.07 12.06 -0.16
N VAL A 294 10.36 11.93 1.15
CA VAL A 294 10.31 13.04 2.12
C VAL A 294 11.72 13.42 2.53
N ASN A 295 12.03 14.69 2.36
CA ASN A 295 13.27 15.33 2.79
C ASN A 295 12.96 16.77 3.27
N ASP A 296 13.99 17.52 3.65
CA ASP A 296 13.85 18.88 4.18
C ASP A 296 13.18 19.87 3.20
N GLU A 297 13.13 19.55 1.90
CA GLU A 297 12.45 20.39 0.92
C GLU A 297 10.97 20.00 0.75
N THR A 298 10.63 18.69 0.86
CA THR A 298 9.30 18.16 0.53
C THR A 298 8.40 17.93 1.73
N GLY A 299 8.96 17.86 2.96
CA GLY A 299 8.19 17.58 4.17
C GLY A 299 9.02 17.68 5.44
N ILE A 300 8.58 16.96 6.47
CA ILE A 300 9.29 16.86 7.75
C ILE A 300 9.29 15.40 8.21
N LEU A 301 10.48 14.86 8.42
CA LEU A 301 10.71 13.56 9.04
C LEU A 301 10.86 13.74 10.57
N VAL A 302 10.09 12.97 11.32
CA VAL A 302 10.09 13.01 12.80
C VAL A 302 10.46 11.63 13.32
N LYS A 303 11.42 11.55 14.25
CA LYS A 303 11.75 10.27 14.88
C LYS A 303 10.51 9.67 15.53
N PRO A 304 10.22 8.37 15.33
CA PRO A 304 8.99 7.76 15.83
C PRO A 304 8.77 7.96 17.34
N GLU A 305 9.83 7.92 18.15
CA GLU A 305 9.78 8.12 19.58
C GLU A 305 9.55 9.57 20.02
N ASP A 306 9.83 10.56 19.16
CA ASP A 306 9.62 11.99 19.45
C ASP A 306 8.18 12.40 19.15
N VAL A 307 7.26 12.01 20.03
CA VAL A 307 5.83 12.30 19.86
C VAL A 307 5.55 13.80 19.83
N ASP A 308 6.24 14.59 20.63
CA ASP A 308 6.11 16.05 20.64
C ASP A 308 6.64 16.69 19.35
N GLY A 309 7.61 16.03 18.70
CA GLY A 309 8.18 16.46 17.42
C GLY A 309 7.14 16.58 16.31
N TYR A 310 6.12 15.73 16.30
CA TYR A 310 5.02 15.84 15.30
C TYR A 310 4.22 17.13 15.48
N ALA A 311 3.84 17.45 16.71
CA ALA A 311 3.14 18.70 16.99
C ALA A 311 4.01 19.92 16.69
N LYS A 312 5.31 19.90 17.09
CA LYS A 312 6.27 20.97 16.79
C LYS A 312 6.42 21.17 15.29
N ALA A 313 6.53 20.10 14.51
CA ALA A 313 6.61 20.17 13.05
C ALA A 313 5.37 20.82 12.42
N ILE A 314 4.17 20.44 12.87
CA ILE A 314 2.90 21.04 12.41
C ILE A 314 2.85 22.52 12.78
N LEU A 315 3.18 22.88 14.01
CA LEU A 315 3.18 24.27 14.48
C LEU A 315 4.24 25.12 13.76
N GLN A 316 5.40 24.55 13.43
CA GLN A 316 6.41 25.23 12.60
C GLN A 316 5.86 25.60 11.22
N LEU A 317 5.16 24.68 10.56
CA LEU A 317 4.53 24.91 9.27
C LEU A 317 3.39 25.92 9.37
N ASP A 318 2.65 25.92 10.50
CA ASP A 318 1.58 26.89 10.76
C ASP A 318 2.12 28.31 10.98
N LEU A 319 3.20 28.45 11.73
CA LEU A 319 3.85 29.74 12.00
C LEU A 319 4.60 30.30 10.79
N LYS A 320 5.13 29.43 9.93
CA LYS A 320 5.91 29.77 8.73
C LYS A 320 5.19 29.35 7.45
N ARG A 321 4.09 30.02 7.12
CA ARG A 321 3.26 29.69 5.95
C ARG A 321 4.01 29.76 4.61
N GLU A 322 5.06 30.56 4.53
CA GLU A 322 5.92 30.59 3.34
C GLU A 322 6.71 29.28 3.20
N ASP A 323 7.20 28.70 4.28
CA ASP A 323 7.88 27.40 4.26
C ASP A 323 6.90 26.27 3.91
N LEU A 324 5.67 26.34 4.45
CA LEU A 324 4.58 25.43 4.05
C LEU A 324 4.31 25.51 2.54
N ALA A 325 4.22 26.71 1.97
CA ALA A 325 3.99 26.91 0.55
C ALA A 325 5.16 26.39 -0.31
N LYS A 326 6.40 26.64 0.09
CA LYS A 326 7.61 26.13 -0.59
C LYS A 326 7.62 24.59 -0.59
N LYS A 327 7.44 23.98 0.58
CA LYS A 327 7.40 22.52 0.72
C LYS A 327 6.23 21.90 -0.06
N SER A 328 5.07 22.55 -0.09
CA SER A 328 3.91 22.14 -0.87
C SER A 328 4.23 22.03 -2.36
N LEU A 329 4.89 23.03 -2.93
CA LEU A 329 5.32 23.02 -4.33
C LEU A 329 6.36 21.93 -4.60
N ALA A 330 7.37 21.81 -3.72
CA ALA A 330 8.42 20.81 -3.86
C ALA A 330 7.87 19.39 -3.72
N ALA A 331 6.97 19.13 -2.77
CA ALA A 331 6.31 17.84 -2.60
C ALA A 331 5.53 17.43 -3.87
N ARG A 332 4.74 18.37 -4.43
CA ARG A 332 4.00 18.12 -5.65
C ARG A 332 4.93 17.83 -6.84
N GLN A 333 6.01 18.60 -6.97
CA GLN A 333 6.98 18.38 -8.05
C GLN A 333 7.68 17.02 -7.92
N ALA A 334 8.06 16.62 -6.69
CA ALA A 334 8.66 15.31 -6.43
C ALA A 334 7.72 14.17 -6.80
N ALA A 335 6.44 14.25 -6.40
CA ALA A 335 5.43 13.27 -6.76
C ALA A 335 5.24 13.18 -8.29
N ARG A 336 5.18 14.33 -8.98
CA ARG A 336 5.04 14.40 -10.43
C ARG A 336 6.23 13.77 -11.16
N ASN A 337 7.44 14.08 -10.74
CA ASN A 337 8.66 13.65 -11.45
C ASN A 337 8.95 12.16 -11.26
N GLY A 338 8.70 11.60 -10.08
CA GLY A 338 9.14 10.24 -9.76
C GLY A 338 8.03 9.23 -9.52
N PHE A 339 6.82 9.69 -9.15
CA PHE A 339 5.78 8.84 -8.59
C PHE A 339 4.42 9.01 -9.26
N SER A 340 4.39 9.42 -10.52
CA SER A 340 3.16 9.40 -11.32
C SER A 340 2.78 7.96 -11.68
N CYS A 341 1.50 7.73 -12.00
CA CYS A 341 1.03 6.43 -12.51
C CYS A 341 1.74 6.05 -13.80
N GLU A 342 2.01 7.02 -14.67
CA GLU A 342 2.73 6.83 -15.92
C GLU A 342 4.16 6.33 -15.68
N ALA A 343 4.89 7.01 -14.80
CA ALA A 343 6.27 6.64 -14.45
C ALA A 343 6.33 5.26 -13.78
N MET A 344 5.35 4.92 -12.94
CA MET A 344 5.21 3.58 -12.38
C MET A 344 5.02 2.55 -13.50
N ALA A 345 4.08 2.77 -14.39
CA ALA A 345 3.80 1.83 -15.48
C ALA A 345 5.02 1.65 -16.41
N ASP A 346 5.77 2.72 -16.72
CA ASP A 346 7.01 2.64 -17.50
C ASP A 346 8.04 1.73 -16.84
N ARG A 347 8.26 1.86 -15.53
CA ARG A 347 9.18 1.00 -14.77
C ARG A 347 8.74 -0.46 -14.79
N TRP A 348 7.44 -0.73 -14.59
CA TRP A 348 6.90 -2.08 -14.62
C TRP A 348 7.04 -2.71 -16.00
N LEU A 349 6.72 -1.98 -17.09
CA LEU A 349 6.84 -2.49 -18.46
C LEU A 349 8.29 -2.74 -18.86
N LYS A 350 9.21 -1.87 -18.43
CA LYS A 350 10.64 -2.09 -18.61
C LYS A 350 11.08 -3.40 -17.92
N MET A 351 10.74 -3.59 -16.66
CA MET A 351 11.05 -4.80 -15.90
C MET A 351 10.49 -6.06 -16.59
N PHE A 352 9.22 -6.04 -17.01
CA PHE A 352 8.64 -7.19 -17.72
C PHE A 352 9.34 -7.48 -19.04
N GLY A 353 9.85 -6.46 -19.73
CA GLY A 353 10.64 -6.63 -20.97
C GLY A 353 12.02 -7.25 -20.74
N GLU A 354 12.58 -7.13 -19.55
CA GLU A 354 13.88 -7.72 -19.17
C GLU A 354 13.75 -9.18 -18.71
N LEU A 355 12.56 -9.59 -18.25
CA LEU A 355 12.32 -10.93 -17.76
C LEU A 355 12.04 -11.92 -18.90
N PRO A 356 12.61 -13.14 -18.85
CA PRO A 356 12.37 -14.13 -19.86
C PRO A 356 10.89 -14.54 -19.86
N SER A 357 10.26 -14.55 -21.02
CA SER A 357 8.94 -15.10 -21.21
C SER A 357 8.85 -15.88 -22.51
N ALA A 358 8.32 -17.08 -22.45
CA ALA A 358 8.09 -17.93 -23.61
C ALA A 358 6.65 -18.43 -23.62
N PRO A 359 6.09 -18.76 -24.80
CA PRO A 359 4.81 -19.42 -24.86
C PRO A 359 4.83 -20.70 -24.02
N SER A 360 3.88 -20.85 -23.12
CA SER A 360 3.83 -21.96 -22.19
C SER A 360 2.53 -22.71 -22.30
N GLN A 361 2.60 -24.03 -22.30
CA GLN A 361 1.43 -24.88 -22.26
C GLN A 361 1.04 -25.17 -20.80
N TRP A 362 -0.15 -24.75 -20.44
CA TRP A 362 -0.72 -25.12 -19.15
C TRP A 362 -1.16 -26.58 -19.18
N PRO A 363 -0.87 -27.39 -18.16
CA PRO A 363 -1.37 -28.75 -18.10
C PRO A 363 -2.91 -28.76 -18.07
N GLU A 364 -3.53 -29.73 -18.75
CA GLU A 364 -5.01 -29.85 -18.83
C GLU A 364 -5.64 -29.97 -17.44
N SER A 365 -5.00 -30.69 -16.53
CA SER A 365 -5.39 -30.75 -15.13
C SER A 365 -4.19 -30.65 -14.22
N GLN A 366 -4.33 -29.94 -13.12
CA GLN A 366 -3.26 -29.77 -12.14
C GLN A 366 -3.83 -29.95 -10.73
N LYS A 367 -3.42 -31.04 -10.07
CA LYS A 367 -3.86 -31.28 -8.70
C LYS A 367 -3.16 -30.32 -7.76
N VAL A 368 -3.95 -29.46 -7.11
CA VAL A 368 -3.44 -28.64 -6.03
C VAL A 368 -3.16 -29.52 -4.83
N THR A 369 -1.90 -29.56 -4.42
CA THR A 369 -1.47 -30.32 -3.23
C THR A 369 -1.46 -29.40 -2.01
N TYR A 370 -1.42 -30.02 -0.83
CA TYR A 370 -1.32 -29.29 0.44
C TYR A 370 -0.20 -28.23 0.41
N SER A 371 -0.55 -27.01 0.82
CA SER A 371 0.33 -25.84 0.75
C SER A 371 1.69 -26.07 1.38
N MET A 372 2.74 -25.71 0.66
CA MET A 372 4.13 -25.78 1.16
C MET A 372 4.30 -24.93 2.44
N MET A 373 3.67 -23.77 2.49
CA MET A 373 3.69 -22.90 3.67
C MET A 373 3.03 -23.58 4.86
N MET A 374 1.87 -24.20 4.67
CA MET A 374 1.15 -24.89 5.73
C MET A 374 1.93 -26.08 6.26
N ARG A 375 2.63 -26.82 5.37
CA ARG A 375 3.53 -27.91 5.77
C ARG A 375 4.68 -27.43 6.64
N ARG A 376 5.35 -26.32 6.24
CA ARG A 376 6.46 -25.75 7.02
C ARG A 376 6.03 -25.23 8.39
N LEU A 377 4.78 -24.82 8.52
CA LEU A 377 4.22 -24.34 9.78
C LEU A 377 3.69 -25.46 10.68
N GLY A 378 3.67 -26.70 10.20
CA GLY A 378 3.05 -27.82 10.92
C GLY A 378 1.55 -27.64 11.16
N LEU A 379 0.89 -26.80 10.38
CA LEU A 379 -0.53 -26.49 10.57
C LEU A 379 -1.39 -27.51 9.83
N PRO A 380 -2.48 -27.99 10.45
CA PRO A 380 -3.44 -28.85 9.78
C PRO A 380 -4.14 -28.11 8.65
N PHE A 381 -4.76 -28.85 7.74
CA PHE A 381 -5.63 -28.29 6.71
C PHE A 381 -6.62 -27.30 7.33
N LEU A 382 -6.48 -26.01 6.98
CA LEU A 382 -7.32 -24.96 7.55
C LEU A 382 -8.36 -24.51 6.52
N PRO A 383 -9.66 -24.44 6.90
CA PRO A 383 -10.66 -23.78 6.07
C PRO A 383 -10.22 -22.36 5.74
N ALA A 384 -10.57 -21.86 4.55
CA ALA A 384 -10.19 -20.54 4.02
C ALA A 384 -10.60 -19.34 4.91
N PHE A 385 -11.43 -19.57 5.91
CA PHE A 385 -12.07 -18.54 6.73
C PHE A 385 -11.25 -17.93 7.89
N ARG A 386 -10.01 -18.37 8.13
CA ARG A 386 -9.21 -17.68 9.15
C ARG A 386 -8.57 -16.43 8.56
N PRO A 387 -8.76 -15.24 9.18
CA PRO A 387 -8.12 -14.01 8.72
C PRO A 387 -6.62 -14.20 8.59
N VAL A 388 -6.06 -13.76 7.46
CA VAL A 388 -4.62 -13.84 7.17
C VAL A 388 -3.78 -13.25 8.32
N GLY A 389 -4.26 -12.18 8.97
CA GLY A 389 -3.60 -11.59 10.13
C GLY A 389 -3.40 -12.53 11.32
N LYS A 390 -4.32 -13.49 11.56
CA LYS A 390 -4.14 -14.50 12.62
C LYS A 390 -3.08 -15.55 12.24
N LEU A 391 -2.96 -15.85 10.96
CA LEU A 391 -1.94 -16.78 10.46
C LEU A 391 -0.56 -16.14 10.52
N ILE A 392 -0.42 -14.90 10.06
CA ILE A 392 0.83 -14.13 10.10
C ILE A 392 1.31 -13.94 11.54
N ASN A 393 0.41 -13.59 12.48
CA ASN A 393 0.77 -13.45 13.88
C ASN A 393 1.25 -14.76 14.52
N ARG A 394 0.68 -15.90 14.11
CA ARG A 394 1.10 -17.21 14.60
C ARG A 394 2.47 -17.62 14.04
N VAL A 395 2.76 -17.29 12.77
CA VAL A 395 4.07 -17.50 12.12
C VAL A 395 5.14 -16.61 12.74
N ALA A 396 4.77 -15.40 13.17
CA ALA A 396 5.68 -14.45 13.81
C ALA A 396 5.93 -14.72 15.29
N GLY A 397 5.36 -15.79 15.86
CA GLY A 397 5.46 -16.08 17.30
C GLY A 397 4.74 -15.07 18.21
N ARG A 398 3.89 -14.22 17.66
CA ARG A 398 3.06 -13.27 18.41
C ARG A 398 1.80 -13.97 18.88
N LYS A 399 1.50 -13.90 20.19
CA LYS A 399 0.25 -14.43 20.75
C LYS A 399 -0.94 -13.75 20.05
N PRO A 400 -1.99 -14.50 19.69
CA PRO A 400 -3.23 -13.90 19.18
C PRO A 400 -3.85 -13.06 20.30
N PHE A 401 -4.15 -11.79 20.00
CA PHE A 401 -5.01 -10.95 20.81
C PHE A 401 -6.48 -11.24 20.50
#